data_3d1478f49f54277aaefa4328658b2615
#
_entry.id   3d1478f49f54277aaefa4328658b2615
#
_cell.length_a   1.000
_cell.length_b   1.000
_cell.length_c   1.000
_cell.angle_alpha   90.00
_cell.angle_beta   90.00
_cell.angle_gamma   90.00
#
_symmetry.space_group_name_H-M   'P 1'
#
loop_
_entity.id
_entity.type
_entity.pdbx_description
1 polymer ?
#
loop_
_entity_poly.entity_id
_entity_poly.type
_entity_poly.pdbx_seq_one_letter_code
_entity_poly.pdbx_strand_id
1 'polypeptide(L)'
;MTNIQFALNRTCMPHGTLDEFVTLAKSAGVSAVEIRNDIVGREFADGTPARELKARLDDAGLKVASVNALQRFNDWTGEREAEAKALITYAAELGAPGLVLCPAHEPRDGWDEE
;
A
#
# COMPACT_ATOMS: atom_id res chain seq x y z
N MET A 1 26.32 13.23 4.40
CA MET A 1 25.86 12.00 3.72
C MET A 1 24.34 11.88 3.83
N THR A 2 23.69 11.66 2.72
CA THR A 2 22.25 11.44 2.71
C THR A 2 21.98 9.99 3.10
N ASN A 3 21.25 9.77 4.18
CA ASN A 3 20.76 8.44 4.51
C ASN A 3 19.55 8.10 3.64
N ILE A 4 19.73 7.16 2.73
CA ILE A 4 18.62 6.62 1.94
C ILE A 4 17.95 5.52 2.75
N GLN A 5 16.65 5.67 2.96
CA GLN A 5 15.84 4.63 3.58
C GLN A 5 15.13 3.83 2.50
N PHE A 6 15.24 2.52 2.60
CA PHE A 6 14.56 1.61 1.69
C PHE A 6 13.34 1.00 2.38
N ALA A 7 12.30 0.79 1.60
CA ALA A 7 11.12 0.05 2.00
C ALA A 7 10.88 -1.10 1.03
N LEU A 8 10.32 -2.20 1.53
CA LEU A 8 9.97 -3.36 0.71
C LEU A 8 8.48 -3.33 0.40
N ASN A 9 8.13 -3.39 -0.88
CA ASN A 9 6.74 -3.47 -1.31
C ASN A 9 6.20 -4.89 -1.11
N ARG A 10 4.96 -5.00 -0.65
CA ARG A 10 4.28 -6.28 -0.41
C ARG A 10 4.23 -7.18 -1.64
N THR A 11 4.30 -6.61 -2.85
CA THR A 11 4.34 -7.38 -4.11
C THR A 11 5.63 -8.18 -4.30
N CYS A 12 6.67 -7.94 -3.51
CA CYS A 12 7.87 -8.77 -3.54
C CYS A 12 7.60 -10.21 -3.10
N MET A 13 6.52 -10.44 -2.36
CA MET A 13 6.08 -11.76 -1.92
C MET A 13 4.53 -11.83 -1.90
N PRO A 14 3.87 -11.77 -3.06
CA PRO A 14 2.41 -11.66 -3.11
C PRO A 14 1.69 -12.91 -2.64
N HIS A 15 2.32 -14.07 -2.75
CA HIS A 15 1.73 -15.37 -2.37
C HIS A 15 2.12 -15.82 -0.97
N GLY A 16 3.10 -15.15 -0.35
CA GLY A 16 3.52 -15.45 1.01
C GLY A 16 2.58 -14.87 2.07
N THR A 17 2.62 -15.43 3.27
CA THR A 17 1.93 -14.88 4.43
C THR A 17 2.57 -13.57 4.88
N LEU A 18 1.88 -12.83 5.74
CA LEU A 18 2.47 -11.61 6.33
C LEU A 18 3.73 -11.93 7.12
N ASP A 19 3.75 -13.03 7.87
CA ASP A 19 4.93 -13.43 8.63
C ASP A 19 6.12 -13.76 7.74
N GLU A 20 5.89 -14.43 6.61
CA GLU A 20 6.92 -14.68 5.62
C GLU A 20 7.45 -13.40 5.00
N PHE A 21 6.55 -12.46 4.68
CA PHE A 21 6.93 -11.14 4.16
C PHE A 21 7.74 -10.33 5.18
N VAL A 22 7.32 -10.34 6.44
CA VAL A 22 8.06 -9.69 7.54
C VAL A 22 9.47 -10.29 7.66
N THR A 23 9.59 -11.61 7.58
CA THR A 23 10.89 -12.28 7.59
C THR A 23 11.78 -11.84 6.43
N LEU A 24 11.20 -11.73 5.23
CA LEU A 24 11.91 -11.24 4.05
C LEU A 24 12.38 -9.80 4.26
N ALA A 25 11.52 -8.92 4.73
CA ALA A 25 11.85 -7.51 4.97
C ALA A 25 13.00 -7.37 5.98
N LYS A 26 12.96 -8.13 7.05
CA LYS A 26 14.02 -8.14 8.07
C LYS A 26 15.34 -8.67 7.52
N SER A 27 15.30 -9.72 6.72
CA SER A 27 16.50 -10.27 6.08
C SER A 27 17.12 -9.34 5.04
N ALA A 28 16.28 -8.52 4.39
CA ALA A 28 16.72 -7.47 3.47
C ALA A 28 17.30 -6.23 4.18
N GLY A 29 17.14 -6.14 5.50
CA GLY A 29 17.66 -5.03 6.29
C GLY A 29 16.86 -3.74 6.14
N VAL A 30 15.63 -3.78 5.62
CA VAL A 30 14.77 -2.61 5.53
C VAL A 30 14.03 -2.39 6.84
N SER A 31 13.71 -1.12 7.15
CA SER A 31 12.97 -0.73 8.34
C SER A 31 11.52 -0.35 8.06
N ALA A 32 11.12 -0.36 6.80
CA ALA A 32 9.79 0.03 6.36
C ALA A 32 9.28 -0.88 5.25
N VAL A 33 7.95 -0.88 5.09
CA VAL A 33 7.24 -1.64 4.06
C VAL A 33 6.19 -0.76 3.38
N GLU A 34 5.86 -1.07 2.15
CA GLU A 34 4.69 -0.55 1.47
C GLU A 34 3.61 -1.63 1.44
N ILE A 35 2.43 -1.29 1.96
CA ILE A 35 1.28 -2.19 2.01
C ILE A 35 0.45 -2.05 0.74
N ARG A 36 -0.08 -3.18 0.27
CA ARG A 36 -0.94 -3.23 -0.92
C ARG A 36 -2.38 -3.53 -0.54
N ASN A 37 -3.32 -2.85 -1.20
CA ASN A 37 -4.74 -3.10 -1.04
C ASN A 37 -5.33 -4.06 -2.07
N ASP A 38 -4.52 -4.56 -3.01
CA ASP A 38 -4.96 -5.29 -4.19
C ASP A 38 -4.46 -6.74 -4.28
N ILE A 39 -3.83 -7.26 -3.24
CA ILE A 39 -3.37 -8.65 -3.21
C ILE A 39 -4.45 -9.51 -2.58
N VAL A 40 -5.20 -10.21 -3.40
CA VAL A 40 -6.33 -11.05 -2.98
C VAL A 40 -5.92 -12.06 -1.91
N GLY A 41 -6.72 -12.16 -0.85
CA GLY A 41 -6.50 -13.09 0.26
C GLY A 41 -5.36 -12.71 1.21
N ARG A 42 -4.82 -11.51 1.09
CA ARG A 42 -3.78 -10.98 1.98
C ARG A 42 -4.31 -9.81 2.78
N GLU A 43 -3.55 -9.40 3.77
CA GLU A 43 -3.88 -8.27 4.64
C GLU A 43 -4.30 -7.04 3.87
N PHE A 44 -5.22 -6.28 4.39
CA PHE A 44 -6.03 -5.25 3.78
C PHE A 44 -7.15 -5.83 2.91
N ALA A 45 -6.82 -6.50 1.80
CA ALA A 45 -7.80 -7.06 0.86
C ALA A 45 -8.70 -8.15 1.47
N ASP A 46 -8.21 -8.86 2.49
CA ASP A 46 -8.96 -9.88 3.22
C ASP A 46 -9.84 -9.31 4.35
N GLY A 47 -9.85 -8.00 4.53
CA GLY A 47 -10.59 -7.33 5.60
C GLY A 47 -9.81 -7.17 6.92
N THR A 48 -8.53 -7.52 6.96
CA THR A 48 -7.69 -7.31 8.14
C THR A 48 -7.75 -5.84 8.57
N PRO A 49 -8.18 -5.53 9.81
CA PRO A 49 -8.21 -4.15 10.29
C PRO A 49 -6.82 -3.52 10.32
N ALA A 50 -6.74 -2.22 10.02
CA ALA A 50 -5.47 -1.49 10.04
C ALA A 50 -4.78 -1.57 11.40
N ARG A 51 -5.53 -1.53 12.49
CA ARG A 51 -5.00 -1.63 13.85
C ARG A 51 -4.29 -2.96 14.10
N GLU A 52 -4.86 -4.06 13.62
CA GLU A 52 -4.26 -5.38 13.73
C GLU A 52 -2.97 -5.49 12.91
N LEU A 53 -3.03 -5.03 11.67
CA LEU A 53 -1.85 -5.01 10.79
C LEU A 53 -0.73 -4.14 11.38
N LYS A 54 -1.08 -2.96 11.88
CA LYS A 54 -0.11 -2.08 12.54
C LYS A 54 0.56 -2.75 13.72
N ALA A 55 -0.20 -3.40 14.59
CA ALA A 55 0.35 -4.08 15.76
C ALA A 55 1.36 -5.17 15.35
N ARG A 56 1.04 -5.96 14.34
CA ARG A 56 1.94 -7.01 13.84
C ARG A 56 3.22 -6.44 13.23
N LEU A 57 3.15 -5.34 12.50
CA LEU A 57 4.32 -4.67 11.94
C LEU A 57 5.15 -3.98 13.02
N ASP A 58 4.51 -3.33 13.98
CA ASP A 58 5.20 -2.72 15.13
C ASP A 58 5.98 -3.76 15.94
N ASP A 59 5.40 -4.93 16.20
CA ASP A 59 6.05 -6.04 16.90
C ASP A 59 7.29 -6.53 16.15
N ALA A 60 7.30 -6.41 14.83
CA ALA A 60 8.43 -6.75 13.98
C ALA A 60 9.46 -5.61 13.83
N GLY A 61 9.17 -4.43 14.36
CA GLY A 61 10.01 -3.24 14.21
C GLY A 61 9.94 -2.61 12.83
N LEU A 62 8.86 -2.85 12.07
CA LEU A 62 8.65 -2.32 10.74
C LEU A 62 7.64 -1.17 10.75
N LYS A 63 7.94 -0.12 10.01
CA LYS A 63 7.02 1.01 9.76
C LYS A 63 6.38 0.85 8.39
N VAL A 64 5.21 1.47 8.21
CA VAL A 64 4.56 1.57 6.91
C VAL A 64 4.96 2.89 6.25
N ALA A 65 5.63 2.81 5.12
CA ALA A 65 6.06 3.98 4.37
C ALA A 65 4.93 4.57 3.54
N SER A 66 4.09 3.71 2.96
CA SER A 66 2.97 4.10 2.10
C SER A 66 1.98 2.96 1.95
N VAL A 67 0.77 3.31 1.49
CA VAL A 67 -0.25 2.36 1.04
C VAL A 67 -0.43 2.52 -0.47
N ASN A 68 -0.42 1.44 -1.21
CA ASN A 68 -0.58 1.40 -2.67
C ASN A 68 -1.82 0.57 -3.02
N ALA A 69 -2.90 1.09 -3.62
CA ALA A 69 -3.03 2.46 -4.06
C ALA A 69 -4.51 2.82 -4.30
N LEU A 70 -4.78 4.12 -4.45
CA LEU A 70 -6.02 4.56 -5.06
C LEU A 70 -5.84 4.51 -6.57
N GLN A 71 -6.50 3.56 -7.21
CA GLN A 71 -6.46 3.39 -8.66
C GLN A 71 -7.41 4.35 -9.35
N ARG A 72 -7.06 4.79 -10.56
CA ARG A 72 -7.91 5.61 -11.42
C ARG A 72 -8.37 6.91 -10.75
N PHE A 73 -7.51 7.55 -9.97
CA PHE A 73 -7.89 8.74 -9.20
C PHE A 73 -8.38 9.90 -10.09
N ASN A 74 -7.95 9.95 -11.35
CA ASN A 74 -8.35 10.96 -12.33
C ASN A 74 -9.69 10.67 -13.02
N ASP A 75 -10.30 9.53 -12.73
CA ASP A 75 -11.66 9.16 -13.10
C ASP A 75 -12.54 9.25 -11.84
N TRP A 76 -12.88 10.49 -11.47
CA TRP A 76 -13.49 10.79 -10.19
C TRP A 76 -15.00 10.53 -10.21
N THR A 77 -15.45 9.67 -9.33
CA THR A 77 -16.86 9.29 -9.14
C THR A 77 -17.19 9.27 -7.66
N GLY A 78 -18.48 9.15 -7.29
CA GLY A 78 -18.88 8.97 -5.89
C GLY A 78 -18.28 7.72 -5.25
N GLU A 79 -18.15 6.63 -6.00
CA GLU A 79 -17.49 5.40 -5.54
C GLU A 79 -16.01 5.63 -5.31
N ARG A 80 -15.35 6.36 -6.21
CA ARG A 80 -13.93 6.70 -6.07
C ARG A 80 -13.67 7.58 -4.85
N GLU A 81 -14.55 8.53 -4.59
CA GLU A 81 -14.48 9.36 -3.39
C GLU A 81 -14.59 8.52 -2.11
N ALA A 82 -15.52 7.58 -2.05
CA ALA A 82 -15.70 6.69 -0.91
C ALA A 82 -14.46 5.79 -0.70
N GLU A 83 -13.91 5.27 -1.79
CA GLU A 83 -12.67 4.48 -1.77
C GLU A 83 -11.48 5.31 -1.27
N ALA A 84 -11.34 6.54 -1.74
CA ALA A 84 -10.29 7.45 -1.30
C ALA A 84 -10.38 7.73 0.20
N LYS A 85 -11.56 8.01 0.72
CA LYS A 85 -11.78 8.25 2.15
C LYS A 85 -11.43 7.02 2.99
N ALA A 86 -11.84 5.83 2.55
CA ALA A 86 -11.51 4.58 3.23
C ALA A 86 -10.00 4.32 3.25
N LEU A 87 -9.32 4.54 2.13
CA LEU A 87 -7.87 4.37 2.02
C LEU A 87 -7.10 5.38 2.89
N ILE A 88 -7.53 6.63 2.92
CA ILE A 88 -6.91 7.66 3.77
C ILE A 88 -7.05 7.28 5.25
N THR A 89 -8.21 6.82 5.66
CA THR A 89 -8.45 6.39 7.05
C THR A 89 -7.58 5.18 7.40
N TYR A 90 -7.53 4.19 6.52
CA TYR A 90 -6.71 2.99 6.73
C TYR A 90 -5.21 3.35 6.82
N ALA A 91 -4.72 4.17 5.90
CA ALA A 91 -3.34 4.63 5.90
C ALA A 91 -2.99 5.42 7.18
N ALA A 92 -3.90 6.29 7.63
CA ALA A 92 -3.72 7.03 8.88
C ALA A 92 -3.63 6.10 10.10
N GLU A 93 -4.48 5.09 10.18
CA GLU A 93 -4.45 4.10 11.26
C GLU A 93 -3.19 3.23 11.24
N LEU A 94 -2.62 2.98 10.06
CA LEU A 94 -1.32 2.32 9.90
C LEU A 94 -0.14 3.21 10.28
N GLY A 95 -0.36 4.52 10.43
CA GLY A 95 0.72 5.48 10.60
C GLY A 95 1.51 5.74 9.31
N ALA A 96 0.95 5.40 8.15
CA ALA A 96 1.59 5.63 6.86
C ALA A 96 1.54 7.12 6.49
N PRO A 97 2.67 7.74 6.17
CA PRO A 97 2.69 9.15 5.75
C PRO A 97 2.24 9.38 4.33
N GLY A 98 2.10 8.34 3.52
CA GLY A 98 1.78 8.43 2.10
C GLY A 98 0.73 7.44 1.62
N LEU A 99 -0.05 7.89 0.64
CA LEU A 99 -0.97 7.08 -0.15
C LEU A 99 -0.60 7.27 -1.63
N VAL A 100 -0.39 6.17 -2.33
CA VAL A 100 -0.06 6.19 -3.75
C VAL A 100 -1.33 6.39 -4.57
N LEU A 101 -1.26 7.27 -5.55
CA LEU A 101 -2.32 7.53 -6.51
C LEU A 101 -1.89 7.05 -7.89
N CYS A 102 -2.70 6.19 -8.50
CA CYS A 102 -2.44 5.67 -9.85
C CYS A 102 -3.50 6.20 -10.82
N PRO A 103 -3.09 6.87 -11.92
CA PRO A 103 -4.05 7.35 -12.91
C PRO A 103 -4.60 6.19 -13.75
N ALA A 104 -5.72 6.44 -14.44
CA ALA A 104 -6.18 5.59 -15.51
C ALA A 104 -5.22 5.69 -16.70
N HIS A 105 -4.91 4.55 -17.29
CA HIS A 105 -3.97 4.45 -18.41
C HIS A 105 -4.65 4.29 -19.76
N GLU A 106 -5.97 4.07 -19.75
CA GLU A 106 -6.69 3.93 -21.03
C GLU A 106 -6.79 5.28 -21.73
N PRO A 107 -6.55 5.33 -23.05
CA PRO A 107 -6.81 6.52 -23.84
C PRO A 107 -8.27 6.94 -23.66
N ARG A 108 -8.49 8.23 -23.45
CA ARG A 108 -9.84 8.79 -23.53
C ARG A 108 -10.17 9.04 -25.00
N ASP A 109 -11.44 8.88 -25.36
CA ASP A 109 -11.93 9.26 -26.68
C ASP A 109 -11.54 10.73 -26.94
N GLY A 110 -10.82 10.97 -28.03
CA GLY A 110 -10.34 12.31 -28.43
C GLY A 110 -8.91 12.65 -27.97
N TRP A 111 -8.16 11.70 -27.44
CA TRP A 111 -6.71 11.85 -27.27
C TRP A 111 -6.03 11.45 -28.59
N ASP A 112 -5.50 12.45 -29.27
CA ASP A 112 -4.65 12.20 -30.44
C ASP A 112 -3.30 11.65 -29.93
N GLU A 113 -2.90 10.53 -30.51
CA GLU A 113 -1.53 10.03 -30.35
C GLU A 113 -0.62 10.97 -31.15
N GLU A 114 0.01 11.93 -30.47
CA GLU A 114 1.13 12.68 -31.02
C GLU A 114 2.47 12.06 -30.63
#